data_9c70d46bd59329af9bbec7aada336987
#
_entry.id   9c70d46bd59329af9bbec7aada336987
#
_cell.length_a   1.000
_cell.length_b   1.000
_cell.length_c   1.000
_cell.angle_alpha   90.00
_cell.angle_beta   90.00
_cell.angle_gamma   90.00
#
_symmetry.space_group_name_H-M   'P 1'
#
loop_
_entity.id
_entity.type
_entity.pdbx_description
1 polymer ?
#
loop_
_entity_poly.entity_id
_entity_poly.type
_entity_poly.pdbx_seq_one_letter_code
_entity_poly.pdbx_strand_id
1 'polypeptide(L)'
;MILRARVQLAALFVVGVLLVAAAPVTSGQSKRDKPGVEAAKRNAVLSHELTWTFGNKQQRGWYIYTPLIKRLINTKNESATPEFALALGRWQAKSGLTPNGVLDETTLFAMIKNWQDARLKDRSVATPDQLITAPITDFYDPTRAEELRQVERRTYEAYKRLVAAAVADRSLGLARSRGGLAAGEKYLKIISAFRSREYQEKLRRESPNSGSAGLAINSPHFTGRALDIYVGGEPVDTQDSNRDLQVQTRVYQWLVRNADRFGFRPYCYEPWHWEFVK
;
A
#
# COMPACT_ATOMS: atom_id res chain seq x y z
N MET A 1 110.75 -16.36 2.04
CA MET A 1 109.86 -15.20 2.40
C MET A 1 109.08 -14.79 1.15
N ILE A 2 107.82 -15.19 1.09
CA ILE A 2 107.05 -15.24 -0.16
C ILE A 2 106.10 -14.06 -0.17
N LEU A 3 106.29 -13.18 -1.18
CA LEU A 3 105.45 -11.98 -1.42
C LEU A 3 104.31 -12.39 -2.37
N ARG A 4 103.05 -12.32 -1.90
CA ARG A 4 101.87 -12.58 -2.75
C ARG A 4 101.36 -11.25 -3.33
N ALA A 5 101.41 -11.16 -4.65
CA ALA A 5 100.76 -10.06 -5.38
C ALA A 5 99.21 -10.31 -5.46
N ARG A 6 98.42 -9.31 -5.17
CA ARG A 6 96.97 -9.30 -5.40
C ARG A 6 96.66 -8.59 -6.74
N VAL A 7 96.04 -9.35 -7.64
CA VAL A 7 95.48 -8.81 -8.88
C VAL A 7 94.04 -8.29 -8.56
N GLN A 8 93.77 -7.06 -8.81
CA GLN A 8 92.41 -6.48 -8.76
C GLN A 8 91.79 -6.55 -10.16
N LEU A 9 90.65 -7.29 -10.27
CA LEU A 9 89.81 -7.30 -11.46
C LEU A 9 88.78 -6.20 -11.31
N ALA A 10 88.79 -5.22 -12.22
CA ALA A 10 87.77 -4.21 -12.33
C ALA A 10 86.60 -4.73 -13.18
N ALA A 11 85.45 -4.91 -12.58
CA ALA A 11 84.25 -5.28 -13.29
C ALA A 11 83.48 -4.03 -13.75
N LEU A 12 83.35 -3.84 -15.04
CA LEU A 12 82.54 -2.82 -15.66
C LEU A 12 81.04 -3.24 -15.54
N PHE A 13 80.25 -2.50 -14.77
CA PHE A 13 78.77 -2.63 -14.78
C PHE A 13 78.21 -1.73 -15.86
N VAL A 14 77.64 -2.31 -16.91
CA VAL A 14 76.82 -1.62 -17.89
C VAL A 14 75.38 -1.56 -17.31
N VAL A 15 74.94 -0.37 -16.89
CA VAL A 15 73.57 -0.16 -16.45
C VAL A 15 72.70 0.07 -17.68
N GLY A 16 71.96 -0.93 -18.09
CA GLY A 16 70.92 -0.83 -19.10
C GLY A 16 69.68 -0.16 -18.48
N VAL A 17 69.36 1.07 -18.88
CA VAL A 17 68.14 1.75 -18.54
C VAL A 17 67.02 1.20 -19.43
N LEU A 18 66.16 0.29 -18.85
CA LEU A 18 64.90 -0.10 -19.48
C LEU A 18 63.90 1.03 -19.29
N LEU A 19 63.59 1.79 -20.36
CA LEU A 19 62.44 2.67 -20.43
C LEU A 19 61.17 1.82 -20.54
N VAL A 20 60.47 1.59 -19.42
CA VAL A 20 59.14 1.07 -19.41
C VAL A 20 58.18 2.17 -19.76
N ALA A 21 57.68 2.20 -21.00
CA ALA A 21 56.59 3.07 -21.41
C ALA A 21 55.35 2.68 -20.64
N ALA A 22 54.96 3.49 -19.63
CA ALA A 22 53.67 3.35 -18.94
C ALA A 22 52.56 3.75 -19.92
N ALA A 23 51.82 2.73 -20.39
CA ALA A 23 50.55 3.01 -21.11
C ALA A 23 49.62 3.79 -20.19
N PRO A 24 48.88 4.81 -20.68
CA PRO A 24 47.91 5.51 -19.86
C PRO A 24 46.81 4.51 -19.51
N VAL A 25 46.65 4.18 -18.23
CA VAL A 25 45.46 3.54 -17.69
C VAL A 25 44.34 4.54 -17.85
N THR A 26 43.56 4.37 -18.93
CA THR A 26 42.28 5.04 -19.06
C THR A 26 41.37 4.47 -17.95
N SER A 27 41.34 5.15 -16.81
CA SER A 27 40.34 4.95 -15.79
C SER A 27 39.00 5.31 -16.44
N GLY A 28 38.32 4.27 -16.98
CA GLY A 28 36.92 4.37 -17.33
C GLY A 28 36.19 4.78 -16.06
N GLN A 29 35.90 6.05 -15.91
CA GLN A 29 34.94 6.54 -14.93
C GLN A 29 33.59 5.91 -15.33
N SER A 30 33.33 4.72 -14.78
CA SER A 30 31.96 4.22 -14.68
C SER A 30 31.15 5.38 -14.11
N LYS A 31 30.23 5.94 -14.91
CA LYS A 31 29.21 6.86 -14.40
C LYS A 31 28.56 6.13 -13.24
N ARG A 32 28.93 6.51 -12.01
CA ARG A 32 28.22 6.01 -10.82
C ARG A 32 26.79 6.48 -10.99
N ASP A 33 25.92 5.55 -11.36
CA ASP A 33 24.50 5.85 -11.46
C ASP A 33 24.07 6.49 -10.15
N LYS A 34 23.23 7.53 -10.26
CA LYS A 34 22.72 8.21 -9.07
C LYS A 34 22.12 7.17 -8.13
N PRO A 35 22.32 7.28 -6.81
CA PRO A 35 21.76 6.31 -5.85
C PRO A 35 20.28 6.07 -6.11
N GLY A 36 19.86 4.82 -6.15
CA GLY A 36 18.47 4.42 -6.37
C GLY A 36 18.04 4.21 -7.83
N VAL A 37 18.85 4.57 -8.84
CA VAL A 37 18.47 4.42 -10.27
C VAL A 37 18.19 2.97 -10.64
N GLU A 38 19.07 2.05 -10.25
CA GLU A 38 18.89 0.63 -10.56
C GLU A 38 17.69 0.02 -9.81
N ALA A 39 17.50 0.40 -8.55
CA ALA A 39 16.31 0.01 -7.78
C ALA A 39 15.02 0.56 -8.42
N ALA A 40 15.04 1.79 -8.92
CA ALA A 40 13.90 2.40 -9.62
C ALA A 40 13.52 1.62 -10.90
N LYS A 41 14.49 1.21 -11.71
CA LYS A 41 14.26 0.36 -12.88
C LYS A 41 13.63 -0.97 -12.49
N ARG A 42 14.12 -1.62 -11.44
CA ARG A 42 13.55 -2.87 -10.93
C ARG A 42 12.11 -2.66 -10.41
N ASN A 43 11.85 -1.58 -9.69
CA ASN A 43 10.51 -1.25 -9.21
C ASN A 43 9.52 -1.02 -10.35
N ALA A 44 9.94 -0.39 -11.46
CA ALA A 44 9.11 -0.22 -12.65
C ALA A 44 8.61 -1.56 -13.21
N VAL A 45 9.48 -2.57 -13.25
CA VAL A 45 9.13 -3.93 -13.71
C VAL A 45 8.28 -4.64 -12.65
N LEU A 46 8.76 -4.72 -11.41
CA LEU A 46 8.10 -5.48 -10.35
C LEU A 46 6.71 -4.94 -9.98
N SER A 47 6.46 -3.65 -10.22
CA SER A 47 5.14 -3.07 -9.97
C SER A 47 4.01 -3.78 -10.73
N HIS A 48 4.30 -4.39 -11.87
CA HIS A 48 3.33 -5.10 -12.70
C HIS A 48 3.61 -6.60 -12.83
N GLU A 49 4.84 -7.06 -12.57
CA GLU A 49 5.26 -8.42 -12.89
C GLU A 49 5.56 -9.30 -11.68
N LEU A 50 5.72 -8.71 -10.49
CA LEU A 50 5.96 -9.49 -9.27
C LEU A 50 4.81 -10.50 -9.07
N THR A 51 5.14 -11.79 -9.04
CA THR A 51 4.17 -12.84 -8.71
C THR A 51 4.25 -13.16 -7.22
N TRP A 52 3.10 -13.14 -6.55
CA TRP A 52 3.01 -13.40 -5.11
C TRP A 52 1.62 -13.95 -4.76
N THR A 53 1.40 -14.42 -3.52
CA THR A 53 0.14 -15.06 -3.11
C THR A 53 -0.47 -14.34 -1.92
N PHE A 54 -1.78 -14.07 -1.97
CA PHE A 54 -2.54 -13.52 -0.86
C PHE A 54 -3.90 -14.21 -0.75
N GLY A 55 -4.26 -14.68 0.44
CA GLY A 55 -5.53 -15.36 0.68
C GLY A 55 -5.76 -16.58 -0.24
N ASN A 56 -4.70 -17.35 -0.52
CA ASN A 56 -4.66 -18.48 -1.45
C ASN A 56 -4.95 -18.11 -2.92
N LYS A 57 -4.91 -16.82 -3.27
CA LYS A 57 -5.02 -16.34 -4.64
C LYS A 57 -3.68 -15.80 -5.12
N GLN A 58 -3.25 -16.23 -6.31
CA GLN A 58 -2.10 -15.67 -6.98
C GLN A 58 -2.40 -14.22 -7.38
N GLN A 59 -1.45 -13.35 -7.13
CA GLN A 59 -1.48 -11.92 -7.47
C GLN A 59 -0.34 -11.61 -8.43
N ARG A 60 -0.52 -10.56 -9.23
CA ARG A 60 0.52 -10.07 -10.13
C ARG A 60 0.72 -8.58 -9.95
N GLY A 61 1.98 -8.18 -9.73
CA GLY A 61 2.34 -6.79 -9.45
C GLY A 61 1.85 -6.29 -8.08
N TRP A 62 2.23 -5.08 -7.79
CA TRP A 62 1.80 -4.35 -6.59
C TRP A 62 1.27 -2.94 -6.92
N TYR A 63 1.06 -2.63 -8.20
CA TYR A 63 0.60 -1.32 -8.68
C TYR A 63 -0.70 -0.85 -8.02
N ILE A 64 -1.65 -1.77 -7.77
CA ILE A 64 -2.91 -1.48 -7.06
C ILE A 64 -2.67 -0.95 -5.64
N TYR A 65 -1.58 -1.37 -4.99
CA TYR A 65 -1.24 -0.95 -3.63
C TYR A 65 -0.42 0.34 -3.59
N THR A 66 -0.08 0.93 -4.74
CA THR A 66 0.79 2.13 -4.83
C THR A 66 0.37 3.28 -3.92
N PRO A 67 -0.91 3.66 -3.78
CA PRO A 67 -1.30 4.73 -2.87
C PRO A 67 -0.99 4.42 -1.39
N LEU A 68 -1.22 3.18 -0.95
CA LEU A 68 -0.90 2.72 0.40
C LEU A 68 0.61 2.65 0.63
N ILE A 69 1.37 2.16 -0.34
CA ILE A 69 2.84 2.11 -0.32
C ILE A 69 3.40 3.53 -0.18
N LYS A 70 2.99 4.45 -1.07
CA LYS A 70 3.43 5.86 -1.05
C LYS A 70 3.13 6.52 0.30
N ARG A 71 1.96 6.25 0.89
CA ARG A 71 1.59 6.73 2.23
C ARG A 71 2.52 6.16 3.30
N LEU A 72 2.79 4.84 3.26
CA LEU A 72 3.59 4.13 4.26
C LEU A 72 5.06 4.58 4.25
N ILE A 73 5.67 4.74 3.07
CA ILE A 73 7.06 5.19 2.93
C ILE A 73 7.20 6.72 2.91
N ASN A 74 6.08 7.45 3.08
CA ASN A 74 6.02 8.91 3.10
C ASN A 74 6.65 9.57 1.88
N THR A 75 6.16 9.22 0.67
CA THR A 75 6.61 9.82 -0.59
C THR A 75 5.44 10.19 -1.49
N LYS A 76 5.64 11.17 -2.37
CA LYS A 76 4.73 11.51 -3.47
C LYS A 76 5.28 11.06 -4.83
N ASN A 77 6.53 10.60 -4.87
CA ASN A 77 7.21 10.24 -6.10
C ASN A 77 6.65 8.95 -6.71
N GLU A 78 6.77 8.83 -8.02
CA GLU A 78 6.32 7.64 -8.75
C GLU A 78 7.28 6.46 -8.55
N SER A 79 6.75 5.24 -8.63
CA SER A 79 7.46 3.99 -8.30
C SER A 79 8.73 3.76 -9.12
N ALA A 80 8.76 4.28 -10.34
CA ALA A 80 9.89 4.18 -11.27
C ALA A 80 10.97 5.26 -11.05
N THR A 81 10.93 6.01 -9.94
CA THR A 81 11.88 7.10 -9.68
C THR A 81 12.91 6.73 -8.61
N PRO A 82 14.15 7.25 -8.72
CA PRO A 82 15.18 7.07 -7.69
C PRO A 82 14.74 7.57 -6.31
N GLU A 83 13.97 8.63 -6.25
CA GLU A 83 13.47 9.24 -5.01
C GLU A 83 12.48 8.30 -4.29
N PHE A 84 11.64 7.58 -5.04
CA PHE A 84 10.80 6.52 -4.48
C PHE A 84 11.67 5.39 -3.90
N ALA A 85 12.66 4.90 -4.68
CA ALA A 85 13.56 3.84 -4.23
C ALA A 85 14.33 4.25 -2.96
N LEU A 86 14.78 5.49 -2.87
CA LEU A 86 15.45 6.02 -1.66
C LEU A 86 14.48 6.11 -0.46
N ALA A 87 13.24 6.52 -0.68
CA ALA A 87 12.22 6.54 0.39
C ALA A 87 11.91 5.11 0.88
N LEU A 88 11.81 4.17 -0.06
CA LEU A 88 11.60 2.76 0.24
C LEU A 88 12.77 2.17 1.04
N GLY A 89 14.03 2.44 0.64
CA GLY A 89 15.22 2.00 1.37
C GLY A 89 15.23 2.51 2.82
N ARG A 90 14.82 3.77 3.06
CA ARG A 90 14.69 4.29 4.43
C ARG A 90 13.61 3.56 5.25
N TRP A 91 12.49 3.21 4.61
CA TRP A 91 11.45 2.44 5.28
C TRP A 91 11.91 1.00 5.57
N GLN A 92 12.57 0.34 4.60
CA GLN A 92 13.17 -0.99 4.79
C GLN A 92 14.12 -1.01 5.98
N ALA A 93 15.04 -0.05 6.07
CA ALA A 93 15.98 0.05 7.20
C ALA A 93 15.26 0.16 8.55
N LYS A 94 14.20 1.00 8.63
CA LYS A 94 13.38 1.15 9.86
C LYS A 94 12.59 -0.12 10.20
N SER A 95 12.29 -0.95 9.21
CA SER A 95 11.54 -2.21 9.34
C SER A 95 12.45 -3.42 9.53
N GLY A 96 13.76 -3.24 9.69
CA GLY A 96 14.74 -4.34 9.87
C GLY A 96 15.00 -5.14 8.59
N LEU A 97 14.69 -4.58 7.42
CA LEU A 97 14.94 -5.19 6.12
C LEU A 97 16.22 -4.61 5.48
N THR A 98 16.79 -5.34 4.51
CA THR A 98 17.90 -4.84 3.70
C THR A 98 17.46 -3.57 2.93
N PRO A 99 18.12 -2.42 3.12
CA PRO A 99 17.69 -1.14 2.55
C PRO A 99 18.14 -0.98 1.08
N ASN A 100 17.70 -1.89 0.21
CA ASN A 100 18.09 -1.91 -1.21
C ASN A 100 17.21 -1.03 -2.10
N GLY A 101 16.09 -0.50 -1.58
CA GLY A 101 15.15 0.34 -2.31
C GLY A 101 14.32 -0.39 -3.37
N VAL A 102 14.32 -1.73 -3.37
CA VAL A 102 13.52 -2.57 -4.27
C VAL A 102 12.32 -3.12 -3.54
N LEU A 103 11.14 -2.94 -4.11
CA LEU A 103 9.89 -3.51 -3.58
C LEU A 103 9.73 -4.94 -4.14
N ASP A 104 10.46 -5.86 -3.53
CA ASP A 104 10.38 -7.29 -3.76
C ASP A 104 9.27 -7.95 -2.91
N GLU A 105 9.10 -9.25 -3.04
CA GLU A 105 8.09 -10.02 -2.31
C GLU A 105 8.26 -9.89 -0.78
N THR A 106 9.48 -9.97 -0.27
CA THR A 106 9.78 -9.85 1.17
C THR A 106 9.36 -8.48 1.70
N THR A 107 9.68 -7.42 0.97
CA THR A 107 9.30 -6.05 1.31
C THR A 107 7.79 -5.87 1.24
N LEU A 108 7.13 -6.41 0.21
CA LEU A 108 5.68 -6.34 0.06
C LEU A 108 4.96 -7.04 1.22
N PHE A 109 5.41 -8.25 1.61
CA PHE A 109 4.80 -8.95 2.76
C PHE A 109 5.00 -8.22 4.08
N ALA A 110 6.14 -7.57 4.30
CA ALA A 110 6.34 -6.74 5.47
C ALA A 110 5.36 -5.54 5.51
N MET A 111 5.07 -4.92 4.35
CA MET A 111 4.07 -3.87 4.24
C MET A 111 2.65 -4.40 4.49
N ILE A 112 2.29 -5.53 3.89
CA ILE A 112 1.00 -6.19 4.11
C ILE A 112 0.82 -6.51 5.60
N LYS A 113 1.84 -7.06 6.25
CA LYS A 113 1.81 -7.32 7.69
C LYS A 113 1.56 -6.03 8.48
N ASN A 114 2.25 -4.94 8.15
CA ASN A 114 2.06 -3.64 8.81
C ASN A 114 0.59 -3.16 8.68
N TRP A 115 -0.01 -3.25 7.50
CA TRP A 115 -1.41 -2.87 7.29
C TRP A 115 -2.37 -3.81 8.03
N GLN A 116 -2.14 -5.12 8.02
CA GLN A 116 -2.96 -6.09 8.74
C GLN A 116 -2.88 -5.89 10.27
N ASP A 117 -1.70 -5.56 10.78
CA ASP A 117 -1.50 -5.29 12.21
C ASP A 117 -2.21 -4.01 12.68
N ALA A 118 -2.43 -3.06 11.79
CA ALA A 118 -3.14 -1.81 12.08
C ALA A 118 -4.68 -1.94 12.06
N ARG A 119 -5.22 -3.07 11.58
CA ARG A 119 -6.67 -3.31 11.46
C ARG A 119 -7.32 -3.58 12.82
N LEU A 120 -8.64 -3.56 12.84
CA LEU A 120 -9.47 -3.90 13.99
C LEU A 120 -9.14 -5.30 14.51
N LYS A 121 -8.75 -5.40 15.78
CA LYS A 121 -8.37 -6.67 16.42
C LYS A 121 -9.55 -7.34 17.11
N ASP A 122 -10.36 -6.54 17.81
CA ASP A 122 -11.59 -7.05 18.42
C ASP A 122 -12.63 -7.38 17.33
N ARG A 123 -13.08 -8.62 17.31
CA ARG A 123 -14.07 -9.15 16.36
C ARG A 123 -15.36 -9.55 17.07
N SER A 124 -15.59 -9.06 18.29
CA SER A 124 -16.82 -9.30 19.03
C SER A 124 -18.02 -8.78 18.24
N VAL A 125 -19.07 -9.56 18.21
CA VAL A 125 -20.31 -9.17 17.54
C VAL A 125 -20.93 -7.99 18.28
N ALA A 126 -21.32 -6.94 17.55
CA ALA A 126 -22.00 -5.79 18.14
C ALA A 126 -23.33 -6.21 18.78
N THR A 127 -23.60 -5.71 19.98
CA THR A 127 -24.89 -5.85 20.63
C THR A 127 -25.90 -4.83 20.08
N PRO A 128 -27.22 -5.09 20.16
CA PRO A 128 -28.23 -4.19 19.61
C PRO A 128 -28.15 -2.75 20.14
N ASP A 129 -27.77 -2.56 21.40
CA ASP A 129 -27.62 -1.25 22.04
C ASP A 129 -26.42 -0.44 21.50
N GLN A 130 -25.43 -1.11 20.93
CA GLN A 130 -24.27 -0.49 20.27
C GLN A 130 -24.61 0.00 18.86
N LEU A 131 -25.66 -0.54 18.25
CA LEU A 131 -26.02 -0.26 16.85
C LEU A 131 -27.02 0.90 16.75
N ILE A 132 -26.94 1.62 15.65
CA ILE A 132 -27.96 2.59 15.21
C ILE A 132 -28.35 2.29 13.77
N THR A 133 -29.57 2.62 13.38
CA THR A 133 -30.00 2.58 11.98
C THR A 133 -29.62 3.92 11.34
N ALA A 134 -28.65 3.90 10.42
CA ALA A 134 -28.24 5.10 9.69
C ALA A 134 -29.27 5.47 8.59
N PRO A 135 -29.41 6.76 8.27
CA PRO A 135 -30.33 7.24 7.22
C PRO A 135 -30.00 6.60 5.87
N ILE A 136 -31.06 6.29 5.09
CA ILE A 136 -30.91 5.72 3.74
C ILE A 136 -30.08 6.63 2.82
N THR A 137 -30.11 7.94 3.04
CA THR A 137 -29.34 8.92 2.28
C THR A 137 -27.82 8.76 2.41
N ASP A 138 -27.34 8.06 3.42
CA ASP A 138 -25.92 7.77 3.60
C ASP A 138 -25.50 6.46 2.90
N PHE A 139 -26.46 5.70 2.33
CA PHE A 139 -26.17 4.46 1.62
C PHE A 139 -26.11 4.66 0.09
N TYR A 140 -25.30 3.83 -0.54
CA TYR A 140 -25.13 3.78 -2.01
C TYR A 140 -26.40 3.28 -2.70
N ASP A 141 -27.00 2.22 -2.15
CA ASP A 141 -28.27 1.65 -2.60
C ASP A 141 -29.43 2.39 -1.93
N PRO A 142 -30.25 3.16 -2.67
CA PRO A 142 -31.37 3.90 -2.11
C PRO A 142 -32.56 3.01 -1.69
N THR A 143 -32.50 1.71 -2.02
CA THR A 143 -33.54 0.72 -1.67
C THR A 143 -33.12 -0.20 -0.54
N ARG A 144 -31.92 0.02 0.06
CA ARG A 144 -31.37 -0.85 1.08
C ARG A 144 -32.30 -0.97 2.30
N ALA A 145 -32.63 -2.22 2.63
CA ALA A 145 -33.54 -2.56 3.73
C ALA A 145 -33.01 -2.02 5.07
N GLU A 146 -33.94 -1.67 5.97
CA GLU A 146 -33.61 -0.98 7.22
C GLU A 146 -32.67 -1.77 8.13
N GLU A 147 -32.90 -3.07 8.25
CA GLU A 147 -32.08 -4.00 9.03
C GLU A 147 -30.64 -4.13 8.52
N LEU A 148 -30.38 -3.75 7.25
CA LEU A 148 -29.06 -3.73 6.64
C LEU A 148 -28.36 -2.36 6.72
N ARG A 149 -29.00 -1.39 7.36
CA ARG A 149 -28.46 -0.03 7.56
C ARG A 149 -27.88 0.20 8.95
N GLN A 150 -27.73 -0.86 9.73
CA GLN A 150 -27.15 -0.78 11.08
C GLN A 150 -25.66 -0.54 11.04
N VAL A 151 -25.20 0.35 11.94
CA VAL A 151 -23.79 0.73 12.11
C VAL A 151 -23.52 0.87 13.61
N GLU A 152 -22.32 0.53 14.08
CA GLU A 152 -21.94 0.86 15.47
C GLU A 152 -21.90 2.39 15.64
N ARG A 153 -22.47 2.89 16.75
CA ARG A 153 -22.73 4.31 16.99
C ARG A 153 -21.50 5.20 16.82
N ARG A 154 -20.38 4.86 17.44
CA ARG A 154 -19.12 5.64 17.39
C ARG A 154 -18.50 5.60 15.99
N THR A 155 -18.62 4.48 15.30
CA THR A 155 -18.19 4.31 13.92
C THR A 155 -18.97 5.22 13.00
N TYR A 156 -20.31 5.29 13.16
CA TYR A 156 -21.14 6.17 12.38
C TYR A 156 -20.81 7.66 12.62
N GLU A 157 -20.63 8.07 13.86
CA GLU A 157 -20.20 9.43 14.19
C GLU A 157 -18.85 9.78 13.57
N ALA A 158 -17.89 8.85 13.59
CA ALA A 158 -16.58 9.02 12.96
C ALA A 158 -16.70 9.12 11.43
N TYR A 159 -17.56 8.28 10.82
CA TYR A 159 -17.89 8.35 9.40
C TYR A 159 -18.48 9.70 9.01
N LYS A 160 -19.42 10.24 9.77
CA LYS A 160 -20.00 11.56 9.51
C LYS A 160 -18.95 12.68 9.55
N ARG A 161 -18.00 12.64 10.52
CA ARG A 161 -16.87 13.57 10.58
C ARG A 161 -15.93 13.42 9.38
N LEU A 162 -15.65 12.19 8.94
CA LEU A 162 -14.85 11.89 7.77
C LEU A 162 -15.50 12.48 6.49
N VAL A 163 -16.81 12.23 6.29
CA VAL A 163 -17.57 12.74 5.16
C VAL A 163 -17.59 14.27 5.16
N ALA A 164 -17.83 14.90 6.31
CA ALA A 164 -17.81 16.36 6.42
C ALA A 164 -16.45 16.96 6.03
N ALA A 165 -15.35 16.34 6.43
CA ALA A 165 -14.00 16.77 6.06
C ALA A 165 -13.72 16.57 4.55
N ALA A 166 -14.20 15.48 3.97
CA ALA A 166 -14.07 15.22 2.53
C ALA A 166 -14.90 16.22 1.70
N VAL A 167 -16.11 16.51 2.14
CA VAL A 167 -16.99 17.51 1.51
C VAL A 167 -16.38 18.93 1.56
N ALA A 168 -15.66 19.24 2.63
CA ALA A 168 -14.95 20.52 2.77
C ALA A 168 -13.76 20.64 1.81
N ASP A 169 -13.16 19.50 1.40
CA ASP A 169 -12.03 19.47 0.45
C ASP A 169 -12.55 19.63 -0.99
N ARG A 170 -12.46 20.86 -1.51
CA ARG A 170 -12.94 21.17 -2.87
C ARG A 170 -12.20 20.44 -3.98
N SER A 171 -10.98 19.95 -3.73
CA SER A 171 -10.17 19.23 -4.73
C SER A 171 -10.80 17.89 -5.12
N LEU A 172 -11.68 17.34 -4.28
CA LEU A 172 -12.40 16.09 -4.56
C LEU A 172 -13.51 16.23 -5.60
N GLY A 173 -14.06 17.43 -5.81
CA GLY A 173 -15.14 17.66 -6.77
C GLY A 173 -16.48 17.01 -6.38
N LEU A 174 -16.68 16.65 -5.10
CA LEU A 174 -17.91 16.02 -4.63
C LEU A 174 -19.11 16.93 -4.78
N ALA A 175 -20.25 16.37 -5.24
CA ALA A 175 -21.52 17.09 -5.25
C ALA A 175 -22.03 17.28 -3.81
N ARG A 176 -22.38 18.54 -3.45
CA ARG A 176 -22.63 18.97 -2.08
C ARG A 176 -24.04 19.52 -1.91
N SER A 177 -24.60 19.28 -0.74
CA SER A 177 -25.81 19.92 -0.23
C SER A 177 -25.51 20.71 1.06
N ARG A 178 -26.53 21.42 1.60
CA ARG A 178 -26.37 22.17 2.85
C ARG A 178 -25.98 21.31 4.07
N GLY A 179 -26.28 20.02 4.03
CA GLY A 179 -26.02 19.09 5.15
C GLY A 179 -24.91 18.05 4.89
N GLY A 180 -24.19 18.15 3.78
CA GLY A 180 -23.15 17.17 3.43
C GLY A 180 -23.10 16.82 1.94
N LEU A 181 -23.11 15.55 1.60
CA LEU A 181 -23.18 15.08 0.21
C LEU A 181 -24.56 15.37 -0.39
N ALA A 182 -24.58 15.74 -1.67
CA ALA A 182 -25.84 15.83 -2.42
C ALA A 182 -26.51 14.44 -2.54
N ALA A 183 -27.82 14.40 -2.73
CA ALA A 183 -28.57 13.15 -2.83
C ALA A 183 -28.06 12.23 -3.95
N GLY A 184 -27.68 12.82 -5.11
CA GLY A 184 -27.14 12.09 -6.26
C GLY A 184 -25.64 11.75 -6.18
N GLU A 185 -24.90 12.23 -5.14
CA GLU A 185 -23.50 11.88 -4.97
C GLU A 185 -23.39 10.41 -4.53
N LYS A 186 -22.54 9.66 -5.21
CA LYS A 186 -22.29 8.25 -4.88
C LYS A 186 -21.03 8.05 -4.03
N TYR A 187 -20.00 8.84 -4.29
CA TYR A 187 -18.74 8.74 -3.55
C TYR A 187 -18.96 8.91 -2.05
N LEU A 188 -18.20 8.14 -1.28
CA LEU A 188 -18.22 8.07 0.19
C LEU A 188 -19.50 7.50 0.80
N LYS A 189 -20.54 7.15 0.03
CA LYS A 189 -21.71 6.46 0.57
C LYS A 189 -21.39 5.04 1.00
N ILE A 190 -22.08 4.57 2.02
CA ILE A 190 -21.91 3.24 2.59
C ILE A 190 -22.54 2.21 1.65
N ILE A 191 -21.75 1.22 1.23
CA ILE A 191 -22.23 0.06 0.49
C ILE A 191 -22.73 -1.01 1.46
N SER A 192 -21.96 -1.26 2.52
CA SER A 192 -22.27 -2.26 3.55
C SER A 192 -21.67 -1.83 4.89
N ALA A 193 -22.35 -2.17 5.98
CA ALA A 193 -21.92 -1.88 7.34
C ALA A 193 -22.06 -3.12 8.23
N PHE A 194 -22.83 -3.08 9.32
CA PHE A 194 -23.09 -4.26 10.15
C PHE A 194 -23.71 -5.40 9.33
N ARG A 195 -23.26 -6.61 9.60
CA ARG A 195 -23.84 -7.86 9.06
C ARG A 195 -24.04 -8.83 10.21
N SER A 196 -25.25 -9.35 10.37
CA SER A 196 -25.46 -10.47 11.28
C SER A 196 -24.76 -11.74 10.75
N ARG A 197 -24.55 -12.72 11.61
CA ARG A 197 -23.97 -14.02 11.20
C ARG A 197 -24.85 -14.70 10.16
N GLU A 198 -26.17 -14.69 10.37
CA GLU A 198 -27.15 -15.30 9.48
C GLU A 198 -27.14 -14.64 8.09
N TYR A 199 -27.04 -13.31 8.05
CA TYR A 199 -26.92 -12.58 6.78
C TYR A 199 -25.60 -12.89 6.06
N GLN A 200 -24.50 -12.95 6.80
CA GLN A 200 -23.20 -13.33 6.23
C GLN A 200 -23.21 -14.75 5.66
N GLU A 201 -23.83 -15.69 6.35
CA GLU A 201 -23.99 -17.07 5.87
C GLU A 201 -24.88 -17.15 4.63
N LYS A 202 -25.96 -16.34 4.57
CA LYS A 202 -26.78 -16.19 3.37
C LYS A 202 -25.94 -15.74 2.19
N LEU A 203 -25.17 -14.65 2.35
CA LEU A 203 -24.28 -14.13 1.29
C LEU A 203 -23.26 -15.18 0.82
N ARG A 204 -22.70 -15.98 1.74
CA ARG A 204 -21.76 -17.05 1.39
C ARG A 204 -22.42 -18.16 0.55
N ARG A 205 -23.66 -18.51 0.85
CA ARG A 205 -24.42 -19.49 0.05
C ARG A 205 -24.76 -18.95 -1.34
N GLU A 206 -25.09 -17.67 -1.44
CA GLU A 206 -25.42 -17.00 -2.71
C GLU A 206 -24.18 -16.69 -3.57
N SER A 207 -23.00 -16.62 -2.95
CA SER A 207 -21.74 -16.31 -3.64
C SER A 207 -20.63 -17.29 -3.25
N PRO A 208 -20.75 -18.58 -3.56
CA PRO A 208 -19.80 -19.61 -3.12
C PRO A 208 -18.37 -19.39 -3.63
N ASN A 209 -18.21 -18.64 -4.72
CA ASN A 209 -16.93 -18.34 -5.36
C ASN A 209 -16.26 -17.06 -4.83
N SER A 210 -16.89 -16.30 -3.92
CA SER A 210 -16.33 -15.03 -3.41
C SER A 210 -15.08 -15.20 -2.54
N GLY A 211 -14.73 -16.43 -2.17
CA GLY A 211 -13.55 -16.78 -1.40
C GLY A 211 -13.58 -16.28 0.05
N SER A 212 -12.61 -16.74 0.84
CA SER A 212 -12.48 -16.36 2.26
C SER A 212 -12.03 -14.91 2.48
N ALA A 213 -11.53 -14.23 1.46
CA ALA A 213 -11.12 -12.83 1.55
C ALA A 213 -12.33 -11.87 1.55
N GLY A 214 -13.33 -12.13 0.69
CA GLY A 214 -14.51 -11.25 0.58
C GLY A 214 -15.62 -11.56 1.60
N LEU A 215 -15.79 -12.84 1.99
CA LEU A 215 -16.83 -13.29 2.93
C LEU A 215 -16.22 -14.13 4.05
N ALA A 216 -15.36 -13.49 4.86
CA ALA A 216 -14.62 -14.14 5.95
C ALA A 216 -15.57 -14.75 7.00
N ILE A 217 -15.17 -15.90 7.57
CA ILE A 217 -15.89 -16.57 8.67
C ILE A 217 -15.95 -15.67 9.91
N ASN A 218 -14.87 -14.93 10.18
CA ASN A 218 -14.78 -13.96 11.26
C ASN A 218 -14.71 -12.54 10.68
N SER A 219 -15.83 -12.11 10.09
CA SER A 219 -15.93 -10.83 9.39
C SER A 219 -15.85 -9.64 10.35
N PRO A 220 -15.08 -8.58 10.03
CA PRO A 220 -15.11 -7.33 10.81
C PRO A 220 -16.48 -6.63 10.78
N HIS A 221 -17.33 -6.92 9.79
CA HIS A 221 -18.69 -6.39 9.72
C HIS A 221 -19.59 -6.84 10.89
N PHE A 222 -19.29 -7.98 11.55
CA PHE A 222 -20.03 -8.40 12.75
C PHE A 222 -19.91 -7.41 13.91
N THR A 223 -18.88 -6.59 13.93
CA THR A 223 -18.66 -5.59 14.97
C THR A 223 -19.44 -4.29 14.75
N GLY A 224 -20.06 -4.11 13.57
CA GLY A 224 -20.60 -2.82 13.12
C GLY A 224 -19.54 -1.73 12.90
N ARG A 225 -18.23 -2.07 13.06
CA ARG A 225 -17.09 -1.15 12.98
C ARG A 225 -16.34 -1.21 11.64
N ALA A 226 -16.83 -2.03 10.69
CA ALA A 226 -16.34 -2.05 9.32
C ALA A 226 -17.39 -1.45 8.37
N LEU A 227 -16.92 -0.60 7.47
CA LEU A 227 -17.73 0.02 6.43
C LEU A 227 -17.12 -0.30 5.07
N ASP A 228 -17.97 -0.80 4.16
CA ASP A 228 -17.65 -0.77 2.74
C ASP A 228 -18.15 0.58 2.20
N ILE A 229 -17.23 1.41 1.71
CA ILE A 229 -17.49 2.79 1.26
C ILE A 229 -17.29 2.87 -0.25
N TYR A 230 -18.20 3.50 -0.97
CA TYR A 230 -18.06 3.64 -2.41
C TYR A 230 -16.92 4.59 -2.77
N VAL A 231 -15.96 4.06 -3.52
CA VAL A 231 -14.75 4.78 -3.95
C VAL A 231 -14.61 4.84 -5.49
N GLY A 232 -15.64 4.42 -6.22
CA GLY A 232 -15.65 4.35 -7.69
C GLY A 232 -15.76 2.91 -8.19
N GLY A 233 -15.84 2.73 -9.51
CA GLY A 233 -15.96 1.43 -10.16
C GLY A 233 -17.20 0.63 -9.74
N GLU A 234 -17.12 -0.69 -9.90
CA GLU A 234 -18.16 -1.60 -9.42
C GLU A 234 -18.01 -1.83 -7.91
N PRO A 235 -19.11 -1.67 -7.14
CA PRO A 235 -19.08 -1.92 -5.70
C PRO A 235 -18.64 -3.35 -5.36
N VAL A 236 -17.70 -3.48 -4.43
CA VAL A 236 -17.21 -4.74 -3.84
C VAL A 236 -16.71 -5.80 -4.84
N ASP A 237 -16.38 -5.40 -6.06
CA ASP A 237 -15.79 -6.30 -7.06
C ASP A 237 -14.26 -6.40 -6.90
N THR A 238 -13.76 -7.63 -6.71
CA THR A 238 -12.37 -7.95 -6.43
C THR A 238 -11.49 -8.14 -7.67
N GLN A 239 -12.01 -7.94 -8.87
CA GLN A 239 -11.20 -8.00 -10.09
C GLN A 239 -10.13 -6.90 -10.10
N ASP A 240 -8.92 -7.24 -10.52
CA ASP A 240 -7.78 -6.32 -10.50
C ASP A 240 -8.02 -5.05 -11.33
N SER A 241 -8.71 -5.16 -12.47
CA SER A 241 -9.08 -4.01 -13.30
C SER A 241 -10.00 -3.03 -12.57
N ASN A 242 -10.96 -3.54 -11.79
CA ASN A 242 -11.85 -2.71 -10.98
C ASN A 242 -11.12 -2.09 -9.80
N ARG A 243 -10.31 -2.88 -9.09
CA ARG A 243 -9.50 -2.41 -7.96
C ARG A 243 -8.52 -1.32 -8.40
N ASP A 244 -7.88 -1.49 -9.57
CA ASP A 244 -7.00 -0.48 -10.16
C ASP A 244 -7.75 0.83 -10.44
N LEU A 245 -8.92 0.75 -11.06
CA LEU A 245 -9.77 1.92 -11.27
C LEU A 245 -10.11 2.62 -9.95
N GLN A 246 -10.49 1.86 -8.92
CA GLN A 246 -10.85 2.38 -7.60
C GLN A 246 -9.70 3.11 -6.92
N VAL A 247 -8.48 2.54 -6.93
CA VAL A 247 -7.32 3.14 -6.25
C VAL A 247 -6.79 4.39 -6.95
N GLN A 248 -7.14 4.60 -8.22
CA GLN A 248 -6.80 5.80 -8.97
C GLN A 248 -7.76 6.97 -8.70
N THR A 249 -8.92 6.73 -8.09
CA THR A 249 -9.87 7.81 -7.79
C THR A 249 -9.30 8.80 -6.77
N ARG A 250 -9.67 10.09 -6.92
CA ARG A 250 -9.30 11.14 -5.96
C ARG A 250 -9.83 10.83 -4.55
N VAL A 251 -11.01 10.22 -4.47
CA VAL A 251 -11.67 9.87 -3.21
C VAL A 251 -10.91 8.79 -2.47
N TYR A 252 -10.52 7.68 -3.13
CA TYR A 252 -9.70 6.66 -2.50
C TYR A 252 -8.36 7.21 -2.02
N GLN A 253 -7.67 7.98 -2.87
CA GLN A 253 -6.40 8.58 -2.51
C GLN A 253 -6.53 9.57 -1.35
N TRP A 254 -7.65 10.28 -1.26
CA TRP A 254 -7.95 11.15 -0.13
C TRP A 254 -8.16 10.33 1.16
N LEU A 255 -8.94 9.24 1.09
CA LEU A 255 -9.15 8.33 2.21
C LEU A 255 -7.81 7.77 2.72
N VAL A 256 -6.93 7.29 1.83
CA VAL A 256 -5.59 6.79 2.19
C VAL A 256 -4.78 7.84 2.96
N ARG A 257 -4.92 9.11 2.64
CA ARG A 257 -4.19 10.20 3.32
C ARG A 257 -4.84 10.66 4.63
N ASN A 258 -6.16 10.55 4.76
CA ASN A 258 -6.89 11.26 5.81
C ASN A 258 -7.71 10.37 6.75
N ALA A 259 -8.13 9.17 6.35
CA ALA A 259 -9.10 8.36 7.11
C ALA A 259 -8.60 7.99 8.52
N ASP A 260 -7.28 7.85 8.71
CA ASP A 260 -6.67 7.55 10.00
C ASP A 260 -6.91 8.66 11.07
N ARG A 261 -7.09 9.92 10.64
CA ARG A 261 -7.44 11.05 11.53
C ARG A 261 -8.80 10.85 12.18
N PHE A 262 -9.68 10.13 11.51
CA PHE A 262 -11.05 9.79 11.95
C PHE A 262 -11.13 8.40 12.59
N GLY A 263 -10.00 7.67 12.66
CA GLY A 263 -9.92 6.34 13.27
C GLY A 263 -10.14 5.18 12.33
N PHE A 264 -10.20 5.41 11.01
CA PHE A 264 -10.37 4.36 10.02
C PHE A 264 -9.04 3.83 9.48
N ARG A 265 -8.96 2.51 9.30
CA ARG A 265 -7.84 1.80 8.68
C ARG A 265 -8.32 1.04 7.45
N PRO A 266 -7.57 1.07 6.34
CA PRO A 266 -7.94 0.33 5.14
C PRO A 266 -7.65 -1.17 5.30
N TYR A 267 -8.44 -1.98 4.62
CA TYR A 267 -8.02 -3.33 4.25
C TYR A 267 -7.30 -3.24 2.90
N CYS A 268 -6.04 -3.61 2.85
CA CYS A 268 -5.22 -3.36 1.66
C CYS A 268 -5.73 -4.06 0.40
N TYR A 269 -6.40 -5.21 0.53
CA TYR A 269 -6.91 -6.00 -0.59
C TYR A 269 -8.22 -5.45 -1.18
N GLU A 270 -9.04 -4.74 -0.38
CA GLU A 270 -10.36 -4.24 -0.78
C GLU A 270 -10.40 -2.71 -0.64
N PRO A 271 -10.26 -1.95 -1.74
CA PRO A 271 -10.19 -0.47 -1.68
C PRO A 271 -11.40 0.19 -1.02
N TRP A 272 -12.56 -0.46 -1.06
CA TRP A 272 -13.80 0.01 -0.43
C TRP A 272 -13.87 -0.25 1.07
N HIS A 273 -13.08 -1.21 1.62
CA HIS A 273 -13.22 -1.69 3.00
C HIS A 273 -12.38 -0.91 4.01
N TRP A 274 -13.05 -0.31 4.99
CA TRP A 274 -12.45 0.54 6.02
C TRP A 274 -12.92 0.14 7.41
N GLU A 275 -12.00 -0.03 8.36
CA GLU A 275 -12.29 -0.48 9.74
C GLU A 275 -12.01 0.63 10.75
N PHE A 276 -13.00 0.92 11.60
CA PHE A 276 -12.86 1.86 12.72
C PHE A 276 -12.18 1.17 13.89
N VAL A 277 -11.02 1.69 14.30
CA VAL A 277 -10.11 1.05 15.29
C VAL A 277 -9.98 1.81 16.60
N LYS A 278 -10.73 2.92 16.76
CA LYS A 278 -10.69 3.78 17.97
C LYS A 278 -11.83 3.48 18.92
#